data_808d3efdab5ed041789c9f1c6ccbc4ae
#
_entry.id   808d3efdab5ed041789c9f1c6ccbc4ae
#
_cell.length_a   1.000
_cell.length_b   1.000
_cell.length_c   1.000
_cell.angle_alpha   90.00
_cell.angle_beta   90.00
_cell.angle_gamma   90.00
#
_symmetry.space_group_name_H-M   'P 1'
#
loop_
_entity.id
_entity.type
_entity.pdbx_description
1 polymer ?
#
loop_
_entity_poly.entity_id
_entity_poly.type
_entity_poly.pdbx_seq_one_letter_code
_entity_poly.pdbx_strand_id
1 'polypeptide(L)'
;NSIQEIWFDDKLAWSLAGGVQSAFAGYLTVATLLEGNAGNAINISARMGATRRYTGLAYVHFRYKLTGNSKKTESPFASAVPSRITIIGEGMPCYDPRQDTSVGGSGAHRADNQATWTYGTHARNPACQALTYMLGWRINGLLAVGKGIPARRFDLASFMTAANVCDELIPLKAG
;
A
#
# COMPACT_ATOMS: atom_id res chain seq x y z
N ASN A 1 -4.62 -3.23 -3.28
CA ASN A 1 -3.74 -2.95 -2.14
C ASN A 1 -3.20 -4.27 -1.59
N SER A 2 -1.92 -4.33 -1.27
CA SER A 2 -1.35 -5.47 -0.55
C SER A 2 -0.39 -4.98 0.53
N ILE A 3 -0.38 -5.68 1.66
CA ILE A 3 0.66 -5.54 2.67
C ILE A 3 1.53 -6.77 2.52
N GLN A 4 2.81 -6.56 2.21
CA GLN A 4 3.76 -7.64 1.94
C GLN A 4 4.48 -8.05 3.21
N GLU A 5 4.96 -7.07 3.98
CA GLU A 5 5.75 -7.30 5.17
C GLU A 5 5.44 -6.27 6.26
N ILE A 6 5.60 -6.70 7.50
CA ILE A 6 5.51 -5.86 8.69
C ILE A 6 6.73 -6.13 9.56
N TRP A 7 7.43 -5.06 9.90
CA TRP A 7 8.66 -5.10 10.67
C TRP A 7 8.49 -4.33 11.98
N PHE A 8 9.00 -4.92 13.06
CA PHE A 8 9.04 -4.32 14.39
C PHE A 8 10.49 -4.12 14.80
N ASP A 9 10.89 -2.86 15.02
CA ASP A 9 12.26 -2.50 15.45
C ASP A 9 13.33 -3.23 14.62
N ASP A 10 13.21 -3.19 13.29
CA ASP A 10 14.09 -3.84 12.29
C ASP A 10 14.05 -5.37 12.25
N LYS A 11 13.10 -6.01 12.93
CA LYS A 11 12.87 -7.45 12.83
C LYS A 11 11.59 -7.73 12.05
N LEU A 12 11.66 -8.63 11.07
CA LEU A 12 10.47 -9.09 10.34
C LEU A 12 9.52 -9.77 11.33
N ALA A 13 8.32 -9.22 11.47
CA ALA A 13 7.30 -9.72 12.39
C ALA A 13 6.21 -10.52 11.68
N TRP A 14 5.87 -10.12 10.46
CA TRP A 14 4.85 -10.79 9.66
C TRP A 14 5.14 -10.59 8.17
N SER A 15 4.82 -11.60 7.37
CA SER A 15 4.83 -11.49 5.90
C SER A 15 3.57 -12.09 5.31
N LEU A 16 3.19 -11.62 4.10
CA LEU A 16 2.03 -12.12 3.38
C LEU A 16 2.14 -13.62 3.08
N ALA A 17 3.35 -14.10 2.76
CA ALA A 17 3.61 -15.50 2.43
C ALA A 17 3.75 -16.39 3.67
N GLY A 18 4.33 -15.90 4.76
CA GLY A 18 4.71 -16.70 5.92
C GLY A 18 3.89 -16.44 7.19
N GLY A 19 2.99 -15.45 7.17
CA GLY A 19 2.26 -15.07 8.38
C GLY A 19 3.16 -14.49 9.46
N VAL A 20 2.77 -14.67 10.72
CA VAL A 20 3.56 -14.25 11.88
C VAL A 20 4.83 -15.07 11.98
N GLN A 21 5.98 -14.38 12.06
CA GLN A 21 7.30 -15.03 12.14
C GLN A 21 7.51 -15.74 13.49
N SER A 22 8.36 -16.77 13.49
CA SER A 22 8.56 -17.65 14.64
C SER A 22 8.93 -16.91 15.93
N ALA A 23 9.74 -15.86 15.85
CA ALA A 23 10.12 -15.04 17.01
C ALA A 23 8.94 -14.33 17.70
N PHE A 24 7.81 -14.19 17.00
CA PHE A 24 6.61 -13.50 17.49
C PHE A 24 5.43 -14.47 17.66
N ALA A 25 5.62 -15.75 17.32
CA ALA A 25 4.57 -16.76 17.39
C ALA A 25 4.01 -16.93 18.82
N GLY A 26 2.69 -16.94 18.93
CA GLY A 26 2.00 -17.01 20.24
C GLY A 26 1.93 -15.69 21.01
N TYR A 27 2.61 -14.64 20.56
CA TYR A 27 2.64 -13.30 21.20
C TYR A 27 2.06 -12.20 20.33
N LEU A 28 1.98 -12.41 19.02
CA LEU A 28 1.47 -11.47 18.03
C LEU A 28 0.31 -12.10 17.26
N THR A 29 -0.76 -11.35 17.11
CA THR A 29 -1.80 -11.64 16.10
C THR A 29 -1.88 -10.44 15.16
N VAL A 30 -1.86 -10.70 13.86
CA VAL A 30 -1.99 -9.69 12.80
C VAL A 30 -3.26 -9.98 12.02
N ALA A 31 -4.11 -8.97 11.88
CA ALA A 31 -5.24 -8.99 10.96
C ALA A 31 -5.12 -7.80 10.02
N THR A 32 -5.13 -8.07 8.72
CA THR A 32 -5.05 -7.04 7.67
C THR A 32 -6.41 -6.88 7.02
N LEU A 33 -6.82 -5.63 6.75
CA LEU A 33 -7.93 -5.33 5.87
C LEU A 33 -7.42 -4.40 4.77
N LEU A 34 -7.38 -4.92 3.55
CA LEU A 34 -6.73 -4.28 2.42
C LEU A 34 -7.69 -3.40 1.62
N GLU A 35 -8.97 -3.75 1.68
CA GLU A 35 -10.03 -3.02 1.00
C GLU A 35 -11.08 -2.64 2.04
N GLY A 36 -11.09 -1.37 2.42
CA GLY A 36 -12.16 -0.82 3.24
C GLY A 36 -13.46 -0.77 2.44
N ASN A 37 -14.04 -1.94 2.14
CA ASN A 37 -15.34 -1.99 1.49
C ASN A 37 -16.47 -1.95 2.53
N ALA A 38 -17.67 -1.61 2.05
CA ALA A 38 -18.84 -1.43 2.92
C ALA A 38 -19.29 -2.75 3.62
N GLY A 39 -18.81 -3.91 3.17
CA GLY A 39 -19.11 -5.21 3.77
C GLY A 39 -18.31 -5.52 5.03
N ASN A 40 -17.14 -4.91 5.20
CA ASN A 40 -16.20 -5.27 6.25
C ASN A 40 -16.27 -4.32 7.44
N ALA A 41 -16.98 -4.70 8.49
CA ALA A 41 -16.97 -3.96 9.75
C ALA A 41 -15.68 -4.25 10.53
N ILE A 42 -15.08 -3.19 11.10
CA ILE A 42 -13.95 -3.34 12.01
C ILE A 42 -14.48 -3.62 13.40
N ASN A 43 -14.40 -4.87 13.83
CA ASN A 43 -14.74 -5.24 15.19
C ASN A 43 -13.45 -5.38 16.02
N ILE A 44 -12.78 -4.27 16.28
CA ILE A 44 -11.54 -4.23 17.08
C ILE A 44 -11.88 -4.23 18.58
N SER A 45 -12.95 -3.54 18.96
CA SER A 45 -13.43 -3.51 20.35
C SER A 45 -14.90 -3.11 20.42
N ALA A 46 -15.55 -3.49 21.52
CA ALA A 46 -16.93 -3.07 21.80
C ALA A 46 -17.12 -1.52 21.79
N ARG A 47 -16.05 -0.77 22.10
CA ARG A 47 -16.08 0.70 22.11
C ARG A 47 -16.18 1.30 20.70
N MET A 48 -15.74 0.60 19.68
CA MET A 48 -15.80 1.07 18.28
C MET A 48 -17.14 0.79 17.60
N GLY A 49 -17.93 -0.11 18.16
CA GLY A 49 -19.21 -0.54 17.62
C GLY A 49 -19.05 -1.54 16.45
N ALA A 50 -20.07 -2.37 16.27
CA ALA A 50 -20.04 -3.45 15.27
C ALA A 50 -20.20 -2.98 13.81
N THR A 51 -20.58 -1.74 13.62
CA THR A 51 -20.94 -1.22 12.28
C THR A 51 -19.93 -0.24 11.70
N ARG A 52 -18.86 0.08 12.41
CA ARG A 52 -17.84 1.01 11.91
C ARG A 52 -17.09 0.39 10.73
N ARG A 53 -16.94 1.22 9.69
CA ARG A 53 -16.22 0.87 8.47
C ARG A 53 -15.29 2.02 8.11
N TYR A 54 -14.07 1.69 7.73
CA TYR A 54 -13.13 2.68 7.20
C TYR A 54 -13.03 2.46 5.68
N THR A 55 -14.12 2.79 4.99
CA THR A 55 -14.21 2.60 3.53
C THR A 55 -13.09 3.34 2.82
N GLY A 56 -12.39 2.64 1.94
CA GLY A 56 -11.27 3.18 1.17
C GLY A 56 -9.93 3.22 1.89
N LEU A 57 -9.86 2.74 3.14
CA LEU A 57 -8.60 2.67 3.89
C LEU A 57 -8.16 1.21 4.05
N ALA A 58 -6.87 0.96 3.77
CA ALA A 58 -6.21 -0.25 4.22
C ALA A 58 -5.74 -0.06 5.66
N TYR A 59 -5.91 -1.05 6.50
CA TYR A 59 -5.42 -1.00 7.88
C TYR A 59 -4.94 -2.35 8.37
N VAL A 60 -4.12 -2.30 9.40
CA VAL A 60 -3.63 -3.47 10.13
C VAL A 60 -4.05 -3.35 11.59
N HIS A 61 -4.57 -4.44 12.12
CA HIS A 61 -4.86 -4.58 13.55
C HIS A 61 -3.84 -5.51 14.18
N PHE A 62 -3.13 -5.00 15.16
CA PHE A 62 -2.20 -5.77 15.97
C PHE A 62 -2.82 -6.11 17.33
N ARG A 63 -2.66 -7.35 17.75
CA ARG A 63 -2.92 -7.78 19.13
C ARG A 63 -1.62 -8.31 19.71
N TYR A 64 -1.11 -7.63 20.73
CA TYR A 64 0.10 -8.03 21.45
C TYR A 64 -0.26 -8.77 22.74
N LYS A 65 0.40 -9.89 23.02
CA LYS A 65 0.36 -10.57 24.30
C LYS A 65 1.55 -10.12 25.14
N LEU A 66 1.31 -9.20 26.06
CA LEU A 66 2.32 -8.73 27.01
C LEU A 66 2.44 -9.76 28.13
N THR A 67 3.65 -10.17 28.46
CA THR A 67 3.92 -11.25 29.41
C THR A 67 4.47 -10.79 30.77
N GLY A 68 4.81 -9.50 30.88
CA GLY A 68 5.47 -8.96 32.08
C GLY A 68 6.96 -9.31 32.14
N ASN A 69 7.66 -8.68 33.09
CA ASN A 69 9.13 -8.79 33.21
C ASN A 69 9.62 -10.20 33.61
N SER A 70 8.77 -11.02 34.24
CA SER A 70 9.12 -12.38 34.63
C SER A 70 9.39 -13.32 33.45
N LYS A 71 8.90 -12.96 32.24
CA LYS A 71 9.07 -13.72 31.00
C LYS A 71 9.86 -12.94 29.93
N LYS A 72 10.73 -12.04 30.35
CA LYS A 72 11.48 -11.14 29.46
C LYS A 72 12.35 -11.87 28.44
N THR A 73 12.85 -13.06 28.77
CA THR A 73 13.65 -13.89 27.87
C THR A 73 12.83 -14.73 26.90
N GLU A 74 11.55 -14.96 27.20
CA GLU A 74 10.67 -15.83 26.40
C GLU A 74 9.79 -15.06 25.41
N SER A 75 9.54 -13.77 25.67
CA SER A 75 8.59 -12.97 24.93
C SER A 75 9.21 -11.74 24.30
N PRO A 76 8.97 -11.46 23.00
CA PRO A 76 9.38 -10.22 22.36
C PRO A 76 8.65 -9.00 22.93
N PHE A 77 7.54 -9.19 23.66
CA PHE A 77 6.71 -8.14 24.24
C PHE A 77 6.60 -8.27 25.77
N ALA A 78 7.74 -8.35 26.44
CA ALA A 78 7.75 -8.55 27.89
C ALA A 78 7.12 -7.35 28.63
N SER A 79 7.48 -6.13 28.26
CA SER A 79 7.05 -4.91 28.99
C SER A 79 6.59 -3.78 28.07
N ALA A 80 6.85 -3.85 26.78
CA ALA A 80 6.54 -2.80 25.83
C ALA A 80 6.11 -3.34 24.46
N VAL A 81 5.35 -2.54 23.74
CA VAL A 81 5.08 -2.72 22.32
C VAL A 81 6.26 -2.19 21.49
N PRO A 82 6.39 -2.55 20.19
CA PRO A 82 7.45 -2.02 19.34
C PRO A 82 7.47 -0.50 19.31
N SER A 83 8.66 0.09 19.32
CA SER A 83 8.82 1.54 19.22
C SER A 83 8.68 2.02 17.78
N ARG A 84 9.04 1.18 16.80
CA ARG A 84 8.92 1.47 15.37
C ARG A 84 8.22 0.33 14.66
N ILE A 85 7.22 0.67 13.86
CA ILE A 85 6.50 -0.25 13.00
C ILE A 85 6.73 0.20 11.55
N THR A 86 7.32 -0.68 10.74
CA THR A 86 7.50 -0.45 9.31
C THR A 86 6.60 -1.41 8.54
N ILE A 87 5.80 -0.88 7.63
CA ILE A 87 4.91 -1.66 6.77
C ILE A 87 5.36 -1.49 5.33
N ILE A 88 5.65 -2.61 4.67
CA ILE A 88 5.98 -2.66 3.25
C ILE A 88 4.78 -3.23 2.51
N GLY A 89 4.33 -2.52 1.48
CA GLY A 89 3.17 -2.93 0.71
C GLY A 89 2.96 -2.13 -0.56
N GLU A 90 1.98 -2.55 -1.34
CA GLU A 90 1.53 -1.85 -2.53
C GLU A 90 0.32 -0.99 -2.16
N GLY A 91 0.48 0.33 -2.29
CA GLY A 91 -0.54 1.29 -1.89
C GLY A 91 -1.70 1.34 -2.88
N MET A 92 -1.48 1.95 -4.02
CA MET A 92 -2.49 2.26 -5.03
C MET A 92 -2.00 1.83 -6.41
N PRO A 93 -2.85 1.22 -7.27
CA PRO A 93 -2.48 0.99 -8.66
C PRO A 93 -2.27 2.33 -9.36
N CYS A 94 -1.32 2.37 -10.29
CA CYS A 94 -0.96 3.59 -11.01
C CYS A 94 -1.34 3.49 -12.49
N TYR A 95 -1.68 4.64 -13.05
CA TYR A 95 -1.81 4.80 -14.48
C TYR A 95 -0.43 4.97 -15.13
N ASP A 96 -0.17 4.18 -16.15
CA ASP A 96 1.00 4.35 -17.01
C ASP A 96 0.53 4.61 -18.45
N PRO A 97 0.78 5.80 -19.02
CA PRO A 97 0.36 6.13 -20.38
C PRO A 97 1.08 5.27 -21.44
N ARG A 98 2.24 4.68 -21.14
CA ARG A 98 2.93 3.73 -22.03
C ARG A 98 2.17 2.41 -22.18
N GLN A 99 1.27 2.11 -21.24
CA GLN A 99 0.37 0.94 -21.27
C GLN A 99 -1.05 1.32 -21.73
N ASP A 100 -1.23 2.47 -22.34
CA ASP A 100 -2.53 2.94 -22.86
C ASP A 100 -2.50 3.08 -24.39
N THR A 101 -3.15 2.15 -25.10
CA THR A 101 -3.23 2.17 -26.56
C THR A 101 -4.01 3.36 -27.10
N SER A 102 -4.87 4.00 -26.33
CA SER A 102 -5.65 5.15 -26.80
C SER A 102 -4.82 6.43 -26.95
N VAL A 103 -3.62 6.47 -26.36
CA VAL A 103 -2.72 7.62 -26.38
C VAL A 103 -1.33 7.28 -26.96
N GLY A 104 -1.20 6.17 -27.66
CA GLY A 104 0.04 5.76 -28.35
C GLY A 104 0.90 4.76 -27.57
N GLY A 105 0.46 4.28 -26.43
CA GLY A 105 1.10 3.19 -25.70
C GLY A 105 0.67 1.79 -26.18
N SER A 106 0.94 0.75 -25.38
CA SER A 106 0.77 -0.65 -25.80
C SER A 106 0.05 -1.53 -24.75
N GLY A 107 -1.05 -1.09 -24.18
CA GLY A 107 -1.74 -1.88 -23.16
C GLY A 107 -3.21 -1.48 -22.92
N ALA A 108 -3.77 -1.98 -21.84
CA ALA A 108 -5.18 -1.83 -21.52
C ALA A 108 -5.48 -0.64 -20.60
N HIS A 109 -4.48 0.07 -20.10
CA HIS A 109 -4.70 1.23 -19.25
C HIS A 109 -5.56 2.29 -19.97
N ARG A 110 -6.40 2.99 -19.21
CA ARG A 110 -7.19 4.14 -19.68
C ARG A 110 -7.15 5.21 -18.59
N ALA A 111 -6.78 6.43 -18.98
CA ALA A 111 -6.60 7.52 -18.02
C ALA A 111 -7.90 7.94 -17.30
N ASP A 112 -9.04 7.71 -17.91
CA ASP A 112 -10.38 8.00 -17.38
C ASP A 112 -11.05 6.78 -16.71
N ASN A 113 -10.40 5.62 -16.73
CA ASN A 113 -10.92 4.39 -16.12
C ASN A 113 -9.90 3.75 -15.17
N GLN A 114 -9.95 4.13 -13.90
CA GLN A 114 -9.05 3.61 -12.87
C GLN A 114 -9.12 2.10 -12.64
N ALA A 115 -10.20 1.41 -13.08
CA ALA A 115 -10.31 -0.04 -13.00
C ALA A 115 -9.29 -0.76 -13.91
N THR A 116 -8.73 -0.06 -14.89
CA THR A 116 -7.69 -0.58 -15.79
C THR A 116 -6.27 -0.38 -15.26
N TRP A 117 -6.10 0.41 -14.20
CA TRP A 117 -4.79 0.69 -13.62
C TRP A 117 -4.30 -0.51 -12.81
N THR A 118 -3.02 -0.78 -12.89
CA THR A 118 -2.46 -1.98 -12.29
C THR A 118 -1.30 -1.68 -11.34
N TYR A 119 -0.95 -2.69 -10.53
CA TYR A 119 0.30 -2.72 -9.79
C TYR A 119 1.40 -3.25 -10.70
N GLY A 120 2.62 -2.82 -10.50
CA GLY A 120 3.77 -3.25 -11.29
C GLY A 120 4.96 -2.33 -11.08
N THR A 121 6.00 -2.49 -11.90
CA THR A 121 7.18 -1.62 -11.85
C THR A 121 6.83 -0.16 -12.08
N HIS A 122 5.87 0.12 -12.97
CA HIS A 122 5.39 1.48 -13.24
C HIS A 122 4.74 2.13 -12.02
N ALA A 123 4.17 1.38 -11.08
CA ALA A 123 3.63 1.93 -9.82
C ALA A 123 4.73 2.46 -8.88
N ARG A 124 6.01 2.14 -9.15
CA ARG A 124 7.18 2.70 -8.46
C ARG A 124 7.82 3.84 -9.24
N ASN A 125 7.39 4.10 -10.46
CA ASN A 125 7.93 5.16 -11.31
C ASN A 125 7.38 6.53 -10.89
N PRO A 126 8.24 7.51 -10.56
CA PRO A 126 7.82 8.82 -10.04
C PRO A 126 6.91 9.58 -10.99
N ALA A 127 7.15 9.50 -12.32
CA ALA A 127 6.32 10.18 -13.31
C ALA A 127 4.91 9.58 -13.36
N CYS A 128 4.78 8.24 -13.30
CA CYS A 128 3.49 7.56 -13.23
C CYS A 128 2.75 7.87 -11.92
N GLN A 129 3.45 7.92 -10.79
CA GLN A 129 2.87 8.29 -9.50
C GLN A 129 2.34 9.73 -9.50
N ALA A 130 3.14 10.68 -10.02
CA ALA A 130 2.75 12.08 -10.14
C ALA A 130 1.51 12.25 -11.03
N LEU A 131 1.50 11.61 -12.19
CA LEU A 131 0.36 11.63 -13.11
C LEU A 131 -0.89 11.03 -12.46
N THR A 132 -0.76 9.88 -11.81
CA THR A 132 -1.85 9.21 -11.08
C THR A 132 -2.42 10.11 -9.98
N TYR A 133 -1.56 10.80 -9.21
CA TYR A 133 -2.01 11.75 -8.21
C TYR A 133 -2.77 12.94 -8.82
N MET A 134 -2.32 13.44 -9.96
CA MET A 134 -3.01 14.54 -10.66
C MET A 134 -4.36 14.10 -11.25
N LEU A 135 -4.44 12.91 -11.84
CA LEU A 135 -5.71 12.31 -12.30
C LEU A 135 -6.67 12.05 -11.14
N GLY A 136 -6.13 11.63 -10.02
CA GLY A 136 -6.85 11.33 -8.78
C GLY A 136 -7.49 9.96 -8.75
N TRP A 137 -7.64 9.44 -7.55
CA TRP A 137 -8.31 8.17 -7.26
C TRP A 137 -9.70 8.41 -6.70
N ARG A 138 -10.68 7.69 -7.22
CA ARG A 138 -12.08 7.82 -6.82
C ARG A 138 -12.57 6.56 -6.13
N ILE A 139 -13.39 6.76 -5.09
CA ILE A 139 -14.10 5.70 -4.38
C ILE A 139 -15.59 6.04 -4.46
N ASN A 140 -16.38 5.12 -4.98
CA ASN A 140 -17.82 5.35 -5.22
C ASN A 140 -18.11 6.64 -6.02
N GLY A 141 -17.25 6.93 -7.02
CA GLY A 141 -17.36 8.12 -7.87
C GLY A 141 -16.84 9.43 -7.25
N LEU A 142 -16.56 9.46 -5.95
CA LEU A 142 -16.04 10.64 -5.26
C LEU A 142 -14.51 10.64 -5.26
N LEU A 143 -13.92 11.80 -5.45
CA LEU A 143 -12.45 11.97 -5.37
C LEU A 143 -11.99 11.73 -3.93
N ALA A 144 -11.22 10.66 -3.72
CA ALA A 144 -10.69 10.27 -2.43
C ALA A 144 -9.23 10.72 -2.25
N VAL A 145 -8.43 10.66 -3.31
CA VAL A 145 -6.99 11.02 -3.30
C VAL A 145 -6.65 11.76 -4.58
N GLY A 146 -5.76 12.73 -4.49
CA GLY A 146 -5.22 13.46 -5.64
C GLY A 146 -6.03 14.70 -6.03
N LYS A 147 -5.84 15.16 -7.26
CA LYS A 147 -6.38 16.44 -7.75
C LYS A 147 -7.65 16.31 -8.60
N GLY A 148 -7.89 15.16 -9.19
CA GLY A 148 -9.06 14.95 -10.05
C GLY A 148 -9.04 15.73 -11.37
N ILE A 149 -7.85 16.06 -11.88
CA ILE A 149 -7.69 16.81 -13.12
C ILE A 149 -7.99 15.88 -14.30
N PRO A 150 -8.86 16.28 -15.25
CA PRO A 150 -9.18 15.46 -16.40
C PRO A 150 -7.96 15.15 -17.28
N ALA A 151 -7.85 13.93 -17.79
CA ALA A 151 -6.72 13.45 -18.60
C ALA A 151 -6.42 14.34 -19.82
N ARG A 152 -7.47 14.91 -20.46
CA ARG A 152 -7.34 15.83 -21.62
C ARG A 152 -6.53 17.11 -21.34
N ARG A 153 -6.23 17.41 -20.08
CA ARG A 153 -5.44 18.57 -19.68
C ARG A 153 -3.94 18.26 -19.57
N PHE A 154 -3.55 17.01 -19.80
CA PHE A 154 -2.16 16.58 -19.72
C PHE A 154 -1.61 16.30 -21.11
N ASP A 155 -0.36 16.64 -21.32
CA ASP A 155 0.44 16.08 -22.41
C ASP A 155 0.97 14.70 -21.98
N LEU A 156 0.21 13.66 -22.31
CA LEU A 156 0.55 12.28 -21.93
C LEU A 156 1.82 11.79 -22.62
N ALA A 157 2.18 12.32 -23.79
CA ALA A 157 3.43 11.98 -24.47
C ALA A 157 4.65 12.44 -23.67
N SER A 158 4.60 13.65 -23.09
CA SER A 158 5.65 14.11 -22.17
C SER A 158 5.77 13.24 -20.93
N PHE A 159 4.64 12.74 -20.39
CA PHE A 159 4.68 11.79 -19.27
C PHE A 159 5.26 10.42 -19.66
N MET A 160 5.01 9.94 -20.88
CA MET A 160 5.68 8.73 -21.39
C MET A 160 7.19 8.91 -21.45
N THR A 161 7.66 10.05 -21.97
CA THR A 161 9.08 10.38 -22.04
C THR A 161 9.68 10.47 -20.64
N ALA A 162 9.04 11.18 -19.72
CA ALA A 162 9.49 11.28 -18.33
C ALA A 162 9.55 9.91 -17.64
N ALA A 163 8.54 9.06 -17.86
CA ALA A 163 8.51 7.72 -17.30
C ALA A 163 9.64 6.83 -17.82
N ASN A 164 9.99 6.96 -19.12
CA ASN A 164 11.13 6.23 -19.69
C ASN A 164 12.44 6.69 -19.04
N VAL A 165 12.65 7.99 -18.89
CA VAL A 165 13.84 8.53 -18.21
C VAL A 165 13.94 8.05 -16.75
N CYS A 166 12.80 8.00 -16.03
CA CYS A 166 12.77 7.51 -14.66
C CYS A 166 13.09 6.01 -14.52
N ASP A 167 12.90 5.23 -15.59
CA ASP A 167 13.21 3.80 -15.61
C ASP A 167 14.63 3.49 -16.13
N GLU A 168 15.40 4.51 -16.52
CA GLU A 168 16.79 4.32 -16.93
C GLU A 168 17.65 3.83 -15.76
N LEU A 169 18.39 2.75 -15.98
CA LEU A 169 19.34 2.22 -15.01
C LEU A 169 20.58 3.10 -14.99
N ILE A 170 20.82 3.80 -13.90
CA ILE A 170 22.06 4.56 -13.69
C ILE A 170 23.07 3.61 -13.02
N PRO A 171 24.22 3.33 -13.69
CA PRO A 171 25.27 2.54 -13.05
C PRO A 171 25.77 3.28 -11.82
N LEU A 172 25.71 2.62 -10.66
CA LEU A 172 26.34 3.14 -9.44
C LEU A 172 27.84 3.18 -9.68
N LYS A 173 28.44 4.35 -9.42
CA LYS A 173 29.90 4.49 -9.43
C LYS A 173 30.45 3.55 -8.38
N ALA A 174 31.27 2.59 -8.79
CA ALA A 174 31.98 1.76 -7.84
C ALA A 174 32.75 2.67 -6.89
N GLY A 175 32.47 2.54 -5.58
CA GLY A 175 33.18 3.26 -4.52
C GLY A 175 34.58 2.69 -4.32
#